data_6e1142cf53c74b75a5d3601f5affe649
#
_entry.id   6e1142cf53c74b75a5d3601f5affe649
#
_cell.length_a   1.000
_cell.length_b   1.000
_cell.length_c   1.000
_cell.angle_alpha   90.00
_cell.angle_beta   90.00
_cell.angle_gamma   90.00
#
_symmetry.space_group_name_H-M   'P 1'
#
loop_
_entity.id
_entity.type
_entity.pdbx_description
1 polymer ?
#
loop_
_entity_poly.entity_id
_entity_poly.type
_entity_poly.pdbx_seq_one_letter_code
_entity_poly.pdbx_strand_id
1 'polypeptide(L)'
;MKTYVLHRFIDWRRVAPLQIAEQLWREPVDIAAWAQLAWDDEGFRVRLTAREANIRAEETGPLGRPWQDSCLEFFFAPMPADPRYINIEFNPNACCCLGLGDGAERTRLIPERDWLYPRALDRKSVV
;
A
#
# COMPACT_ATOMS: atom_id res chain seq x y z
N MET A 1 -11.65 -4.81 17.35
CA MET A 1 -11.54 -4.64 15.88
C MET A 1 -11.93 -3.22 15.56
N LYS A 2 -11.10 -2.50 14.81
CA LYS A 2 -11.45 -1.15 14.33
C LYS A 2 -12.25 -1.28 13.02
N THR A 3 -13.30 -0.49 12.87
CA THR A 3 -14.15 -0.48 11.67
C THR A 3 -13.95 0.84 10.93
N TYR A 4 -13.79 0.75 9.64
CA TYR A 4 -13.70 1.90 8.75
C TYR A 4 -14.79 1.81 7.68
N VAL A 5 -15.55 2.90 7.51
CA VAL A 5 -16.62 2.95 6.51
C VAL A 5 -16.06 3.47 5.19
N LEU A 6 -16.13 2.65 4.17
CA LEU A 6 -15.73 3.04 2.82
C LEU A 6 -16.86 3.82 2.13
N HIS A 7 -16.53 4.98 1.63
CA HIS A 7 -17.43 5.80 0.83
C HIS A 7 -17.10 5.69 -0.66
N ARG A 8 -18.09 6.00 -1.51
CA ARG A 8 -17.84 6.08 -2.94
C ARG A 8 -16.83 7.19 -3.23
N PHE A 9 -15.86 6.88 -4.05
CA PHE A 9 -14.80 7.82 -4.41
C PHE A 9 -15.35 8.96 -5.28
N ILE A 10 -15.02 10.18 -4.89
CA ILE A 10 -15.28 11.39 -5.64
C ILE A 10 -13.95 12.16 -5.82
N ASP A 11 -13.26 12.39 -4.71
CA ASP A 11 -12.05 13.20 -4.62
C ASP A 11 -11.31 12.82 -3.33
N TRP A 12 -9.99 12.70 -3.37
CA TRP A 12 -9.17 12.36 -2.20
C TRP A 12 -9.31 13.34 -1.04
N ARG A 13 -9.64 14.60 -1.31
CA ARG A 13 -9.87 15.62 -0.26
C ARG A 13 -11.10 15.30 0.60
N ARG A 14 -12.00 14.48 0.10
CA ARG A 14 -13.24 14.05 0.80
C ARG A 14 -13.12 12.70 1.49
N VAL A 15 -12.03 11.99 1.27
CA VAL A 15 -11.77 10.71 1.93
C VAL A 15 -11.00 10.95 3.20
N ALA A 16 -11.60 10.62 4.34
CA ALA A 16 -10.95 10.79 5.65
C ALA A 16 -9.69 9.91 5.74
N PRO A 17 -8.55 10.46 6.19
CA PRO A 17 -7.34 9.67 6.39
C PRO A 17 -7.45 8.81 7.65
N LEU A 18 -6.93 7.59 7.56
CA LEU A 18 -6.64 6.70 8.67
C LEU A 18 -5.17 6.84 9.04
N GLN A 19 -4.88 7.24 10.25
CA GLN A 19 -3.52 7.28 10.73
C GLN A 19 -2.99 5.86 10.98
N ILE A 20 -1.79 5.56 10.47
CA ILE A 20 -1.03 4.36 10.77
C ILE A 20 -0.03 4.76 11.85
N ALA A 21 -0.39 4.55 13.12
CA ALA A 21 0.32 5.12 14.25
C ALA A 21 1.22 4.12 15.01
N GLU A 22 1.01 2.82 14.82
CA GLU A 22 1.72 1.81 15.59
C GLU A 22 3.03 1.40 14.90
N GLN A 23 4.13 1.47 15.61
CA GLN A 23 5.47 1.05 15.16
C GLN A 23 5.85 -0.23 15.92
N LEU A 24 5.68 -1.38 15.26
CA LEU A 24 5.73 -2.70 15.92
C LEU A 24 7.13 -3.33 15.97
N TRP A 25 8.07 -2.88 15.12
CA TRP A 25 9.27 -3.66 14.83
C TRP A 25 10.58 -3.04 15.33
N ARG A 26 10.55 -1.81 15.77
CA ARG A 26 11.75 -1.08 16.20
C ARG A 26 11.42 0.04 17.18
N GLU A 27 12.44 0.65 17.73
CA GLU A 27 12.29 1.89 18.49
C GLU A 27 11.53 2.94 17.66
N PRO A 28 10.63 3.70 18.28
CA PRO A 28 9.88 4.75 17.60
C PRO A 28 10.80 5.73 16.87
N VAL A 29 10.51 5.98 15.61
CA VAL A 29 11.20 6.97 14.79
C VAL A 29 10.21 8.02 14.29
N ASP A 30 10.71 9.17 13.88
CA ASP A 30 9.86 10.25 13.33
C ASP A 30 9.37 9.88 11.94
N ILE A 31 8.34 9.04 11.92
CA ILE A 31 7.61 8.65 10.71
C ILE A 31 6.14 8.95 10.94
N ALA A 32 5.50 9.61 9.98
CA ALA A 32 4.07 9.78 9.92
C ALA A 32 3.51 9.07 8.68
N ALA A 33 2.54 8.18 8.88
CA ALA A 33 1.92 7.45 7.77
C ALA A 33 0.40 7.42 7.92
N TRP A 34 -0.29 7.42 6.78
CA TRP A 34 -1.76 7.33 6.74
C TRP A 34 -2.25 6.69 5.45
N ALA A 35 -3.45 6.14 5.52
CA ALA A 35 -4.16 5.54 4.42
C ALA A 35 -5.47 6.27 4.16
N GLN A 36 -5.88 6.34 2.91
CA GLN A 36 -7.22 6.76 2.49
C GLN A 36 -7.80 5.65 1.61
N LEU A 37 -9.01 5.24 1.90
CA LEU A 37 -9.67 4.12 1.25
C LEU A 37 -11.05 4.55 0.76
N ALA A 38 -11.37 4.24 -0.47
CA ALA A 38 -12.67 4.47 -1.08
C ALA A 38 -12.96 3.38 -2.12
N TRP A 39 -14.10 3.45 -2.78
CA TRP A 39 -14.47 2.53 -3.85
C TRP A 39 -15.20 3.27 -4.98
N ASP A 40 -15.16 2.72 -6.18
CA ASP A 40 -15.97 3.14 -7.33
C ASP A 40 -16.31 1.94 -8.21
N ASP A 41 -16.82 2.20 -9.39
CA ASP A 41 -17.26 1.13 -10.31
C ASP A 41 -16.09 0.31 -10.88
N GLU A 42 -14.86 0.79 -10.74
CA GLU A 42 -13.64 0.06 -11.14
C GLU A 42 -13.04 -0.77 -9.99
N GLY A 43 -13.48 -0.52 -8.73
CA GLY A 43 -13.00 -1.27 -7.58
C GLY A 43 -12.56 -0.40 -6.40
N PHE A 44 -11.59 -0.88 -5.63
CA PHE A 44 -11.03 -0.15 -4.51
C PHE A 44 -10.04 0.92 -4.96
N ARG A 45 -10.18 2.09 -4.34
CA ARG A 45 -9.22 3.18 -4.43
C ARG A 45 -8.43 3.25 -3.12
N VAL A 46 -7.16 3.03 -3.20
CA VAL A 46 -6.24 3.06 -2.05
C VAL A 46 -5.19 4.13 -2.27
N ARG A 47 -5.02 4.99 -1.29
CA ARG A 47 -3.92 5.96 -1.24
C ARG A 47 -3.18 5.78 0.07
N LEU A 48 -1.91 5.43 -0.02
CA LEU A 48 -1.00 5.34 1.11
C LEU A 48 -0.03 6.51 1.05
N THR A 49 0.23 7.12 2.18
CA THR A 49 1.16 8.25 2.28
C THR A 49 2.04 8.06 3.51
N ALA A 50 3.34 8.29 3.35
CA ALA A 50 4.27 8.36 4.45
C ALA A 50 5.14 9.61 4.34
N ARG A 51 5.58 10.10 5.49
CA ARG A 51 6.58 11.14 5.64
C ARG A 51 7.63 10.65 6.61
N GLU A 52 8.86 10.61 6.17
CA GLU A 52 10.02 10.19 6.94
C GLU A 52 11.26 11.01 6.55
N ALA A 53 12.21 11.16 7.47
CA ALA A 53 13.40 11.97 7.24
C ALA A 53 14.41 11.31 6.30
N ASN A 54 14.47 9.97 6.32
CA ASN A 54 15.46 9.19 5.57
C ASN A 54 14.75 8.17 4.71
N ILE A 55 14.55 8.49 3.44
CA ILE A 55 13.90 7.62 2.47
C ILE A 55 14.96 6.74 1.80
N ARG A 56 14.79 5.43 1.90
CA ARG A 56 15.54 4.46 1.12
C ARG A 56 14.72 4.05 -0.10
N ALA A 57 15.32 4.08 -1.30
CA ALA A 57 14.68 3.77 -2.56
C ALA A 57 15.71 3.24 -3.58
N GLU A 58 16.16 2.02 -3.38
CA GLU A 58 17.22 1.37 -4.19
C GLU A 58 16.64 0.39 -5.21
N GLU A 59 15.60 -0.37 -4.82
CA GLU A 59 14.93 -1.34 -5.67
C GLU A 59 14.14 -0.64 -6.78
N THR A 60 14.25 -1.13 -8.00
CA THR A 60 13.60 -0.59 -9.20
C THR A 60 12.96 -1.69 -10.04
N GLY A 61 11.99 -1.31 -10.86
CA GLY A 61 11.34 -2.21 -11.80
C GLY A 61 10.18 -3.02 -11.19
N PRO A 62 9.46 -3.71 -12.05
CA PRO A 62 8.37 -4.58 -11.62
C PRO A 62 8.94 -5.84 -10.93
N LEU A 63 8.24 -6.33 -9.92
CA LEU A 63 8.56 -7.56 -9.20
C LEU A 63 9.88 -7.54 -8.41
N GLY A 64 10.40 -6.38 -8.10
CA GLY A 64 11.54 -6.23 -7.20
C GLY A 64 11.19 -6.61 -5.75
N ARG A 65 11.99 -6.13 -4.83
CA ARG A 65 11.85 -6.39 -3.39
C ARG A 65 11.60 -5.08 -2.63
N PRO A 66 10.44 -4.41 -2.83
CA PRO A 66 10.16 -3.11 -2.26
C PRO A 66 10.27 -3.07 -0.73
N TRP A 67 10.07 -4.22 -0.06
CA TRP A 67 10.23 -4.35 1.40
C TRP A 67 11.67 -4.17 1.91
N GLN A 68 12.66 -4.11 1.05
CA GLN A 68 14.05 -3.78 1.42
C GLN A 68 14.29 -2.27 1.49
N ASP A 69 13.34 -1.50 1.00
CA ASP A 69 13.35 -0.03 1.00
C ASP A 69 12.33 0.54 1.99
N SER A 70 12.20 1.87 1.99
CA SER A 70 11.02 2.53 2.55
C SER A 70 9.80 2.05 1.81
N CYS A 71 8.95 1.27 2.47
CA CYS A 71 7.87 0.54 1.82
C CYS A 71 6.52 0.86 2.46
N LEU A 72 5.49 0.98 1.64
CA LEU A 72 4.10 1.03 2.05
C LEU A 72 3.39 -0.23 1.55
N GLU A 73 2.68 -0.88 2.46
CA GLU A 73 2.04 -2.16 2.20
C GLU A 73 0.53 -2.08 2.47
N PHE A 74 -0.22 -2.83 1.68
CA PHE A 74 -1.66 -2.99 1.85
C PHE A 74 -2.04 -4.46 1.79
N PHE A 75 -2.62 -4.95 2.88
CA PHE A 75 -3.13 -6.31 3.00
C PHE A 75 -4.65 -6.28 2.90
N PHE A 76 -5.21 -7.10 2.04
CA PHE A 76 -6.64 -7.14 1.78
C PHE A 76 -7.15 -8.58 1.69
N ALA A 77 -8.08 -8.95 2.57
CA ALA A 77 -8.77 -10.23 2.58
C ALA A 77 -10.23 -10.04 2.12
N PRO A 78 -10.53 -10.22 0.83
CA PRO A 78 -11.85 -9.90 0.28
C PRO A 78 -12.94 -10.88 0.68
N MET A 79 -12.56 -12.11 1.04
CA MET A 79 -13.50 -13.20 1.30
C MET A 79 -13.39 -13.67 2.74
N PRO A 80 -14.40 -13.45 3.60
CA PRO A 80 -14.31 -13.84 5.02
C PRO A 80 -14.08 -15.33 5.28
N ALA A 81 -14.50 -16.20 4.36
CA ALA A 81 -14.34 -17.65 4.47
C ALA A 81 -13.03 -18.18 3.87
N ASP A 82 -12.29 -17.35 3.15
CA ASP A 82 -11.01 -17.71 2.55
C ASP A 82 -9.88 -17.11 3.42
N PRO A 83 -8.95 -17.91 3.96
CA PRO A 83 -7.84 -17.39 4.76
C PRO A 83 -6.83 -16.59 3.95
N ARG A 84 -6.87 -16.66 2.63
CA ARG A 84 -5.93 -15.96 1.77
C ARG A 84 -6.22 -14.46 1.72
N TYR A 85 -5.15 -13.71 1.57
CA TYR A 85 -5.18 -12.28 1.38
C TYR A 85 -4.32 -11.86 0.19
N ILE A 86 -4.62 -10.71 -0.36
CA ILE A 86 -3.78 -10.02 -1.32
C ILE A 86 -2.87 -9.08 -0.53
N ASN A 87 -1.59 -9.11 -0.84
CA ASN A 87 -0.59 -8.18 -0.31
C ASN A 87 -0.01 -7.38 -1.47
N ILE A 88 -0.04 -6.08 -1.35
CA ILE A 88 0.52 -5.15 -2.33
C ILE A 88 1.55 -4.28 -1.60
N GLU A 89 2.76 -4.24 -2.10
CA GLU A 89 3.88 -3.49 -1.52
C GLU A 89 4.47 -2.55 -2.56
N PHE A 90 4.80 -1.32 -2.16
CA PHE A 90 5.41 -0.32 -3.02
C PHE A 90 6.51 0.43 -2.29
N ASN A 91 7.61 0.67 -2.97
CA ASN A 91 8.62 1.63 -2.54
C ASN A 91 8.46 2.98 -3.27
N PRO A 92 9.28 4.02 -2.95
CA PRO A 92 9.20 5.33 -3.61
C PRO A 92 9.54 5.32 -5.11
N ASN A 93 10.21 4.28 -5.61
CA ASN A 93 10.50 4.09 -7.03
C ASN A 93 9.34 3.42 -7.79
N ALA A 94 8.20 3.18 -7.12
CA ALA A 94 7.09 2.39 -7.65
C ALA A 94 7.46 0.94 -7.99
N CYS A 95 8.58 0.44 -7.45
CA CYS A 95 8.85 -0.98 -7.44
C CYS A 95 7.73 -1.67 -6.64
N CYS A 96 7.09 -2.67 -7.24
CA CYS A 96 5.91 -3.31 -6.68
C CYS A 96 6.11 -4.80 -6.47
N CYS A 97 5.59 -5.31 -5.37
CA CYS A 97 5.38 -6.73 -5.15
C CYS A 97 3.88 -6.98 -4.91
N LEU A 98 3.32 -7.93 -5.62
CA LEU A 98 1.94 -8.39 -5.44
C LEU A 98 1.95 -9.86 -5.09
N GLY A 99 1.33 -10.22 -3.98
CA GLY A 99 1.23 -11.59 -3.50
C GLY A 99 -0.20 -12.01 -3.18
N LEU A 100 -0.49 -13.29 -3.34
CA LEU A 100 -1.73 -13.92 -2.88
C LEU A 100 -1.35 -15.14 -2.04
N GLY A 101 -1.89 -15.28 -0.85
CA GLY A 101 -1.64 -16.42 0.02
C GLY A 101 -2.19 -16.25 1.43
N ASP A 102 -1.87 -17.21 2.30
CA ASP A 102 -2.35 -17.29 3.68
C ASP A 102 -1.24 -17.11 4.74
N GLY A 103 -0.18 -16.43 4.38
CA GLY A 103 0.95 -16.15 5.27
C GLY A 103 2.21 -16.96 4.93
N ALA A 104 2.23 -18.26 5.17
CA ALA A 104 3.41 -19.10 4.92
C ALA A 104 3.62 -19.39 3.43
N GLU A 105 2.54 -19.54 2.69
CA GLU A 105 2.54 -19.88 1.27
C GLU A 105 1.93 -18.74 0.44
N ARG A 106 2.76 -17.78 0.09
CA ARG A 106 2.37 -16.69 -0.83
C ARG A 106 2.87 -16.96 -2.23
N THR A 107 1.96 -16.98 -3.17
CA THR A 107 2.28 -16.95 -4.60
C THR A 107 2.45 -15.50 -5.02
N ARG A 108 3.62 -15.17 -5.57
CA ARG A 108 3.84 -13.87 -6.18
C ARG A 108 3.05 -13.81 -7.48
N LEU A 109 2.16 -12.87 -7.58
CA LEU A 109 1.41 -12.61 -8.79
C LEU A 109 2.25 -11.71 -9.71
N ILE A 110 2.26 -12.07 -10.99
CA ILE A 110 2.83 -11.22 -12.03
C ILE A 110 1.64 -10.54 -12.69
N PRO A 111 1.36 -9.28 -12.36
CA PRO A 111 0.30 -8.57 -13.05
C PRO A 111 0.68 -8.35 -14.50
N GLU A 112 -0.28 -8.44 -15.38
CA GLU A 112 -0.12 -7.97 -16.73
C GLU A 112 0.32 -6.50 -16.69
N ARG A 113 1.27 -6.16 -17.52
CA ARG A 113 2.09 -4.94 -17.49
C ARG A 113 1.29 -3.63 -17.39
N ASP A 114 0.03 -3.63 -17.78
CA ASP A 114 -0.84 -2.46 -17.83
C ASP A 114 -1.63 -2.20 -16.54
N TRP A 115 -1.62 -3.13 -15.59
CA TRP A 115 -2.43 -3.06 -14.37
C TRP A 115 -1.73 -2.41 -13.18
N LEU A 116 -0.42 -2.53 -13.11
CA LEU A 116 0.36 -2.18 -11.93
C LEU A 116 1.27 -0.97 -12.09
N TYR A 117 1.15 -0.21 -13.13
CA TYR A 117 1.80 1.08 -13.05
C TYR A 117 0.89 2.00 -12.26
N PRO A 118 1.20 2.27 -10.97
CA PRO A 118 0.58 3.38 -10.30
C PRO A 118 0.82 4.58 -11.20
N ARG A 119 -0.24 5.16 -11.71
CA ARG A 119 -0.15 6.39 -12.49
C ARG A 119 0.56 7.40 -11.59
N ALA A 120 1.79 7.70 -11.94
CA ALA A 120 2.65 8.67 -11.31
C ALA A 120 2.34 8.88 -9.82
N LEU A 121 3.04 8.18 -8.97
CA LEU A 121 3.27 8.69 -7.63
C LEU A 121 3.79 10.10 -7.82
N ASP A 122 3.02 11.08 -7.42
CA ASP A 122 3.46 12.46 -7.44
C ASP A 122 4.62 12.58 -6.45
N ARG A 123 5.84 12.46 -6.97
CA ARG A 123 7.08 12.56 -6.19
C ARG A 123 7.24 13.95 -5.54
N LYS A 124 6.38 14.91 -5.89
CA LYS A 124 6.39 16.25 -5.30
C LYS A 124 5.71 16.31 -3.94
N SER A 125 4.97 15.28 -3.54
CA SER A 125 4.38 15.24 -2.21
C SER A 125 5.28 14.61 -1.14
N VAL A 126 6.50 14.23 -1.48
CA VAL A 126 7.54 13.80 -0.55
C VAL A 126 8.47 14.98 -0.28
N VAL A 127 7.98 15.94 0.48
CA VAL A 127 8.76 17.02 1.07
C VAL A 127 8.48 17.06 2.56
#